data_f4ba59a9cd726b2a72a4e6626debd58d
#
_entry.id   f4ba59a9cd726b2a72a4e6626debd58d
#
_cell.length_a   1.000
_cell.length_b   1.000
_cell.length_c   1.000
_cell.angle_alpha   90.00
_cell.angle_beta   90.00
_cell.angle_gamma   90.00
#
_symmetry.space_group_name_H-M   'P 1'
#
loop_
_entity.id
_entity.type
_entity.pdbx_description
1 polymer ?
#
loop_
_entity_poly.entity_id
_entity_poly.type
_entity_poly.pdbx_seq_one_letter_code
_entity_poly.pdbx_strand_id
1 'polypeptide(L)'
;IRDSQVTDETKAMVTNNICYLLNNFLKCSAYENIIFCWVMHEQSIINSILEKLDIQNCKVKCVSLVADEKTLCERLTMDVERGIRSEDIIERSIARIPMYQALNTIKIDTNAKTVAMIANEIKLL
;
A
#
# COMPACT_ATOMS: atom_id res chain seq x y z
N ILE A 1 15.60 0.70 2.38
CA ILE A 1 16.35 1.90 1.93
C ILE A 1 16.27 2.92 3.06
N ARG A 2 17.42 3.40 3.55
CA ARG A 2 17.46 4.49 4.55
C ARG A 2 17.00 5.79 3.89
N ASP A 3 16.39 6.70 4.64
CA ASP A 3 15.87 7.98 4.10
C ASP A 3 16.91 8.76 3.28
N SER A 4 18.20 8.70 3.69
CA SER A 4 19.31 9.31 2.96
C SER A 4 19.63 8.66 1.60
N GLN A 5 19.03 7.51 1.29
CA GLN A 5 19.22 6.75 0.05
C GLN A 5 17.99 6.81 -0.87
N VAL A 6 16.96 7.55 -0.48
CA VAL A 6 15.76 7.75 -1.31
C VAL A 6 16.03 8.89 -2.27
N THR A 7 16.47 8.53 -3.48
CA THR A 7 16.75 9.43 -4.59
C THR A 7 15.82 9.13 -5.76
N ASP A 8 15.78 9.99 -6.76
CA ASP A 8 15.00 9.74 -7.99
C ASP A 8 15.48 8.47 -8.70
N GLU A 9 16.78 8.19 -8.67
CA GLU A 9 17.37 6.96 -9.21
C GLU A 9 16.86 5.72 -8.47
N THR A 10 16.91 5.70 -7.13
CA THR A 10 16.43 4.56 -6.34
C THR A 10 14.93 4.38 -6.42
N LYS A 11 14.15 5.45 -6.51
CA LYS A 11 12.71 5.38 -6.75
C LYS A 11 12.38 4.76 -8.11
N ALA A 12 13.09 5.17 -9.16
CA ALA A 12 12.93 4.61 -10.49
C ALA A 12 13.30 3.12 -10.53
N MET A 13 14.40 2.74 -9.90
CA MET A 13 14.83 1.36 -9.77
C MET A 13 13.77 0.48 -9.10
N VAL A 14 13.25 0.92 -7.96
CA VAL A 14 12.23 0.18 -7.20
C VAL A 14 10.95 0.03 -8.05
N THR A 15 10.48 1.10 -8.68
CA THR A 15 9.29 1.06 -9.53
C THR A 15 9.48 0.11 -10.71
N ASN A 16 10.63 0.12 -11.35
CA ASN A 16 10.95 -0.78 -12.46
C ASN A 16 10.97 -2.24 -12.01
N ASN A 17 11.54 -2.54 -10.85
CA ASN A 17 11.56 -3.89 -10.28
C ASN A 17 10.15 -4.38 -9.94
N ILE A 18 9.32 -3.54 -9.33
CA ILE A 18 7.92 -3.86 -9.03
C ILE A 18 7.16 -4.19 -10.32
N CYS A 19 7.24 -3.32 -11.31
CA CYS A 19 6.52 -3.49 -12.57
C CYS A 19 7.01 -4.70 -13.37
N TYR A 20 8.31 -4.99 -13.34
CA TYR A 20 8.87 -6.18 -13.95
C TYR A 20 8.28 -7.46 -13.35
N LEU A 21 8.27 -7.56 -12.02
CA LEU A 21 7.71 -8.72 -11.33
C LEU A 21 6.20 -8.85 -11.56
N LEU A 22 5.46 -7.76 -11.43
CA LEU A 22 4.00 -7.78 -11.63
C LEU A 22 3.63 -8.16 -13.07
N ASN A 23 4.33 -7.66 -14.07
CA ASN A 23 4.10 -8.04 -15.47
C ASN A 23 4.39 -9.52 -15.72
N ASN A 24 5.41 -10.09 -15.06
CA ASN A 24 5.67 -11.52 -15.15
C ASN A 24 4.54 -12.35 -14.54
N PHE A 25 3.99 -11.94 -13.39
CA PHE A 25 2.82 -12.60 -12.80
C PHE A 25 1.57 -12.46 -13.66
N LEU A 26 1.34 -11.29 -14.24
CA LEU A 26 0.20 -11.03 -15.14
C LEU A 26 0.21 -11.90 -16.40
N LYS A 27 1.38 -12.25 -16.91
CA LYS A 27 1.55 -13.16 -18.06
C LYS A 27 1.40 -14.63 -17.70
N CYS A 28 1.48 -14.99 -16.42
CA CYS A 28 1.42 -16.38 -15.99
C CYS A 28 -0.04 -16.83 -15.82
N SER A 29 -0.44 -17.82 -16.61
CA SER A 29 -1.80 -18.36 -16.58
C SER A 29 -2.14 -19.17 -15.32
N ALA A 30 -1.16 -19.43 -14.45
CA ALA A 30 -1.36 -20.14 -13.20
C ALA A 30 -2.02 -19.27 -12.10
N TYR A 31 -2.04 -17.96 -12.27
CA TYR A 31 -2.58 -17.03 -11.27
C TYR A 31 -3.92 -16.44 -11.72
N GLU A 32 -4.95 -16.64 -10.91
CA GLU A 32 -6.25 -15.98 -11.09
C GLU A 32 -6.29 -14.60 -10.44
N ASN A 33 -5.57 -14.44 -9.34
CA ASN A 33 -5.51 -13.20 -8.58
C ASN A 33 -4.07 -12.85 -8.23
N ILE A 34 -3.72 -11.58 -8.35
CA ILE A 34 -2.45 -11.01 -7.94
C ILE A 34 -2.75 -9.92 -6.93
N ILE A 35 -2.13 -10.01 -5.75
CA ILE A 35 -2.26 -9.01 -4.71
C ILE A 35 -0.91 -8.32 -4.54
N PHE A 36 -0.90 -7.01 -4.73
CA PHE A 36 0.27 -6.17 -4.49
C PHE A 36 -0.02 -5.20 -3.34
N CYS A 37 0.84 -5.19 -2.35
CA CYS A 37 0.74 -4.32 -1.19
C CYS A 37 2.02 -3.51 -1.02
N TRP A 38 1.87 -2.20 -0.97
CA TRP A 38 2.96 -1.27 -0.74
C TRP A 38 2.46 0.04 -0.12
N VAL A 39 3.39 0.88 0.37
CA VAL A 39 3.08 2.20 0.89
C VAL A 39 3.00 3.20 -0.26
N MET A 40 1.79 3.54 -0.66
CA MET A 40 1.51 4.45 -1.78
C MET A 40 0.61 5.60 -1.30
N HIS A 41 1.20 6.62 -0.72
CA HIS A 41 0.48 7.74 -0.11
C HIS A 41 0.20 8.90 -1.08
N GLU A 42 0.69 8.81 -2.31
CA GLU A 42 0.47 9.81 -3.36
C GLU A 42 -0.11 9.15 -4.61
N GLN A 43 -1.05 9.81 -5.25
CA GLN A 43 -1.69 9.30 -6.48
C GLN A 43 -0.68 9.07 -7.61
N SER A 44 0.36 9.90 -7.69
CA SER A 44 1.43 9.77 -8.67
C SER A 44 2.19 8.44 -8.57
N ILE A 45 2.34 7.91 -7.37
CA ILE A 45 2.99 6.61 -7.15
C ILE A 45 2.13 5.49 -7.74
N ILE A 46 0.82 5.50 -7.47
CA ILE A 46 -0.13 4.53 -8.02
C ILE A 46 -0.14 4.61 -9.54
N ASN A 47 -0.27 5.80 -10.09
CA ASN A 47 -0.31 6.02 -11.53
C ASN A 47 0.97 5.53 -12.22
N SER A 48 2.14 5.82 -11.66
CA SER A 48 3.43 5.41 -12.22
C SER A 48 3.60 3.90 -12.32
N ILE A 49 2.96 3.15 -11.43
CA ILE A 49 2.94 1.68 -11.48
C ILE A 49 1.93 1.21 -12.52
N LEU A 50 0.68 1.69 -12.45
CA LEU A 50 -0.39 1.24 -13.36
C LEU A 50 -0.06 1.50 -14.83
N GLU A 51 0.57 2.63 -15.16
CA GLU A 51 0.98 2.98 -16.51
C GLU A 51 1.98 2.00 -17.14
N LYS A 52 2.77 1.32 -16.31
CA LYS A 52 3.79 0.35 -16.75
C LYS A 52 3.32 -1.10 -16.74
N LEU A 53 2.09 -1.35 -16.29
CA LEU A 53 1.54 -2.71 -16.22
C LEU A 53 0.68 -3.04 -17.44
N ASP A 54 0.81 -4.27 -17.91
CA ASP A 54 -0.06 -4.83 -18.95
C ASP A 54 -1.35 -5.38 -18.31
N ILE A 55 -2.30 -4.46 -18.08
CA ILE A 55 -3.55 -4.71 -17.36
C ILE A 55 -4.79 -4.69 -18.25
N GLN A 56 -4.64 -4.71 -19.58
CA GLN A 56 -5.77 -4.59 -20.52
C GLN A 56 -6.85 -5.67 -20.33
N ASN A 57 -6.44 -6.87 -19.94
CA ASN A 57 -7.34 -8.00 -19.70
C ASN A 57 -7.56 -8.29 -18.21
N CYS A 58 -7.26 -7.33 -17.34
CA CYS A 58 -7.33 -7.50 -15.90
C CYS A 58 -8.36 -6.55 -15.29
N LYS A 59 -9.06 -7.04 -14.27
CA LYS A 59 -9.86 -6.18 -13.40
C LYS A 59 -8.96 -5.66 -12.28
N VAL A 60 -8.66 -4.37 -12.31
CA VAL A 60 -7.81 -3.73 -11.31
C VAL A 60 -8.65 -3.07 -10.23
N LYS A 61 -8.30 -3.30 -8.97
CA LYS A 61 -8.90 -2.64 -7.81
C LYS A 61 -7.81 -2.01 -6.97
N CYS A 62 -7.84 -0.71 -6.85
CA CYS A 62 -6.96 0.03 -5.95
C CYS A 62 -7.68 0.27 -4.62
N VAL A 63 -7.12 -0.25 -3.55
CA VAL A 63 -7.73 -0.24 -2.22
C VAL A 63 -6.80 0.43 -1.23
N SER A 64 -7.34 1.33 -0.41
CA SER A 64 -6.64 1.91 0.74
C SER A 64 -7.25 1.43 2.04
N LEU A 65 -6.44 0.80 2.87
CA LEU A 65 -6.81 0.47 4.24
C LEU A 65 -6.58 1.71 5.10
N VAL A 66 -7.63 2.22 5.69
CA VAL A 66 -7.59 3.46 6.48
C VAL A 66 -7.97 3.22 7.93
N ALA A 67 -7.45 4.05 8.81
CA ALA A 67 -7.79 4.07 10.23
C ALA A 67 -7.83 5.52 10.72
N ASP A 68 -8.57 5.78 11.79
CA ASP A 68 -8.50 7.06 12.47
C ASP A 68 -7.16 7.23 13.21
N GLU A 69 -6.87 8.47 13.60
CA GLU A 69 -5.62 8.81 14.27
C GLU A 69 -5.40 8.00 15.55
N LYS A 70 -6.44 7.85 16.36
CA LYS A 70 -6.38 7.12 17.63
C LYS A 70 -6.01 5.65 17.40
N THR A 71 -6.72 4.98 16.51
CA THR A 71 -6.48 3.56 16.17
C THR A 71 -5.08 3.36 15.59
N LEU A 72 -4.66 4.24 14.69
CA LEU A 72 -3.33 4.18 14.09
C LEU A 72 -2.24 4.37 15.14
N CYS A 73 -2.39 5.36 16.02
CA CYS A 73 -1.47 5.62 17.13
C CYS A 73 -1.32 4.39 18.04
N GLU A 74 -2.43 3.79 18.44
CA GLU A 74 -2.43 2.59 19.29
C GLU A 74 -1.69 1.42 18.63
N ARG A 75 -1.95 1.16 17.35
CA ARG A 75 -1.28 0.08 16.60
C ARG A 75 0.21 0.31 16.45
N LEU A 76 0.61 1.52 16.09
CA LEU A 76 2.03 1.86 15.91
C LEU A 76 2.79 1.89 17.23
N THR A 77 2.16 2.35 18.32
CA THR A 77 2.75 2.31 19.66
C THR A 77 3.06 0.86 20.08
N MET A 78 2.15 -0.07 19.82
CA MET A 78 2.41 -1.50 20.06
C MET A 78 3.59 -2.03 19.25
N ASP A 79 3.73 -1.61 17.98
CA ASP A 79 4.85 -2.00 17.13
C ASP A 79 6.18 -1.43 17.64
N VAL A 80 6.19 -0.19 18.13
CA VAL A 80 7.37 0.43 18.74
C VAL A 80 7.76 -0.28 20.03
N GLU A 81 6.81 -0.57 20.91
CA GLU A 81 7.05 -1.31 22.16
C GLU A 81 7.61 -2.72 21.92
N ARG A 82 7.22 -3.36 20.80
CA ARG A 82 7.72 -4.66 20.38
C ARG A 82 9.06 -4.59 19.63
N GLY A 83 9.61 -3.40 19.43
CA GLY A 83 10.86 -3.19 18.69
C GLY A 83 10.76 -3.43 17.18
N ILE A 84 9.54 -3.49 16.62
CA ILE A 84 9.30 -3.71 15.20
C ILE A 84 9.54 -2.42 14.40
N ARG A 85 9.23 -1.26 15.02
CA ARG A 85 9.33 0.07 14.40
C ARG A 85 9.99 1.06 15.36
N SER A 86 10.55 2.15 14.80
CA SER A 86 11.06 3.29 15.56
C SER A 86 9.97 4.31 15.87
N GLU A 87 10.16 5.14 16.90
CA GLU A 87 9.15 6.10 17.38
C GLU A 87 8.73 7.14 16.34
N ASP A 88 9.63 7.51 15.43
CA ASP A 88 9.38 8.48 14.35
C ASP A 88 8.26 8.05 13.39
N ILE A 89 7.93 6.75 13.35
CA ILE A 89 6.86 6.23 12.49
C ILE A 89 5.48 6.80 12.85
N ILE A 90 5.24 7.09 14.13
CA ILE A 90 3.93 7.54 14.62
C ILE A 90 3.58 8.90 14.01
N GLU A 91 4.43 9.90 14.20
CA GLU A 91 4.21 11.26 13.69
C GLU A 91 4.10 11.27 12.15
N ARG A 92 5.02 10.59 11.49
CA ARG A 92 5.03 10.49 10.03
C ARG A 92 3.78 9.82 9.47
N SER A 93 3.27 8.78 10.11
CA SER A 93 2.09 8.06 9.67
C SER A 93 0.81 8.87 9.89
N ILE A 94 0.70 9.57 11.02
CA ILE A 94 -0.43 10.46 11.30
C ILE A 94 -0.49 11.59 10.26
N ALA A 95 0.63 12.20 9.92
CA ALA A 95 0.72 13.25 8.91
C ALA A 95 0.25 12.79 7.52
N ARG A 96 0.31 11.49 7.23
CA ARG A 96 -0.12 10.91 5.94
C ARG A 96 -1.60 10.55 5.88
N ILE A 97 -2.34 10.54 7.00
CA ILE A 97 -3.77 10.20 7.00
C ILE A 97 -4.57 11.00 5.97
N PRO A 98 -4.46 12.34 5.89
CA PRO A 98 -5.18 13.11 4.88
C PRO A 98 -4.77 12.76 3.44
N MET A 99 -3.52 12.37 3.21
CA MET A 99 -3.01 11.99 1.90
C MET A 99 -3.69 10.70 1.41
N TYR A 100 -3.85 9.71 2.26
CA TYR A 100 -4.58 8.47 1.91
C TYR A 100 -6.06 8.74 1.64
N GLN A 101 -6.69 9.64 2.37
CA GLN A 101 -8.09 10.02 2.12
C GLN A 101 -8.28 10.71 0.75
N ALA A 102 -7.27 11.41 0.27
CA ALA A 102 -7.30 12.11 -1.01
C ALA A 102 -7.04 11.19 -2.24
N LEU A 103 -6.61 9.95 -2.04
CA LEU A 103 -6.34 9.01 -3.13
C LEU A 103 -7.62 8.59 -3.84
N ASN A 104 -7.53 8.37 -5.15
CA ASN A 104 -8.60 7.76 -5.94
C ASN A 104 -8.59 6.22 -5.77
N THR A 105 -8.97 5.77 -4.59
CA THR A 105 -8.99 4.36 -4.19
C THR A 105 -10.27 4.03 -3.44
N ILE A 106 -10.61 2.75 -3.39
CA ILE A 106 -11.67 2.24 -2.53
C ILE A 106 -11.17 2.26 -1.10
N LYS A 107 -11.84 2.99 -0.21
CA LYS A 107 -11.45 3.06 1.21
C LYS A 107 -12.11 1.94 2.00
N ILE A 108 -11.30 1.18 2.72
CA ILE A 108 -11.77 0.20 3.71
C ILE A 108 -11.34 0.69 5.09
N ASP A 109 -12.33 1.02 5.91
CA ASP A 109 -12.13 1.37 7.30
C ASP A 109 -11.69 0.12 8.08
N THR A 110 -10.58 0.22 8.77
CA THR A 110 -10.02 -0.87 9.57
C THR A 110 -10.22 -0.70 11.08
N ASN A 111 -10.90 0.37 11.50
CA ASN A 111 -11.19 0.60 12.92
C ASN A 111 -12.05 -0.53 13.49
N ALA A 112 -11.65 -1.04 14.67
CA ALA A 112 -12.36 -2.10 15.39
C ALA A 112 -12.64 -3.37 14.56
N LYS A 113 -11.84 -3.64 13.53
CA LYS A 113 -11.96 -4.84 12.69
C LYS A 113 -10.76 -5.76 12.84
N THR A 114 -11.02 -7.07 12.75
CA THR A 114 -9.96 -8.08 12.67
C THR A 114 -9.39 -8.16 11.25
N VAL A 115 -8.20 -8.74 11.11
CA VAL A 115 -7.59 -9.00 9.80
C VAL A 115 -8.53 -9.85 8.91
N ALA A 116 -9.19 -10.86 9.49
CA ALA A 116 -10.13 -11.71 8.75
C ALA A 116 -11.34 -10.92 8.21
N MET A 117 -11.88 -10.00 9.00
CA MET A 117 -12.98 -9.12 8.56
C MET A 117 -12.56 -8.24 7.39
N ILE A 118 -11.38 -7.63 7.47
CA ILE A 118 -10.84 -6.76 6.42
C ILE A 118 -10.57 -7.58 5.15
N ALA A 119 -9.95 -8.74 5.27
CA ALA A 119 -9.68 -9.63 4.14
C ALA A 119 -10.98 -10.05 3.42
N ASN A 120 -12.04 -10.34 4.18
CA ASN A 120 -13.33 -10.67 3.61
C ASN A 120 -13.97 -9.48 2.87
N GLU A 121 -13.86 -8.27 3.39
CA GLU A 121 -14.32 -7.06 2.69
C GLU A 121 -13.58 -6.86 1.35
N ILE A 122 -12.26 -7.07 1.32
CA ILE A 122 -11.47 -7.00 0.09
C ILE A 122 -11.94 -8.05 -0.91
N LYS A 123 -12.17 -9.27 -0.45
CA LYS A 123 -12.63 -10.39 -1.29
C LYS A 123 -13.97 -10.10 -1.96
N LEU A 124 -14.86 -9.39 -1.30
CA LEU A 124 -16.21 -9.05 -1.80
C LEU A 124 -16.23 -7.88 -2.79
N LEU A 125 -15.12 -7.16 -2.96
CA LEU A 125 -15.02 -6.12 -3.97
C LEU A 125 -15.05 -6.74 -5.38
#